data_9665a2c4cca7430b62e40b9996bd6e1f
#
_entry.id   9665a2c4cca7430b62e40b9996bd6e1f
#
_cell.length_a   1.000
_cell.length_b   1.000
_cell.length_c   1.000
_cell.angle_alpha   90.00
_cell.angle_beta   90.00
_cell.angle_gamma   90.00
#
_symmetry.space_group_name_H-M   'P 1'
#
loop_
_entity.id
_entity.type
_entity.pdbx_description
1 polymer ?
#
loop_
_entity_poly.entity_id
_entity_poly.type
_entity_poly.pdbx_seq_one_letter_code
_entity_poly.pdbx_strand_id
1 'polypeptide(L)'
;MCQGYLNRDKERTVRVRIAGSRAYLTIKGLTQGVSRPEFEYEIPLHDGEALLTLCDGPPLEKNRYTLQHAGATWEIDEFLGANAGLVIAEIELTDERQGFERPSWLSTEVSSDPRYFNSSLIAAPYATWRNTSP
;
A
#
# COMPACT_ATOMS: atom_id res chain seq x y z
N MET A 1 1.56 7.74 -7.78
CA MET A 1 0.47 6.80 -7.43
C MET A 1 -0.39 7.40 -6.33
N CYS A 2 -1.66 7.42 -6.53
CA CYS A 2 -2.63 8.00 -5.61
C CYS A 2 -3.74 6.97 -5.36
N GLN A 3 -4.10 6.73 -4.11
CA GLN A 3 -5.12 5.73 -3.80
C GLN A 3 -5.98 6.14 -2.61
N GLY A 4 -7.19 5.59 -2.56
CA GLY A 4 -8.12 5.76 -1.46
C GLY A 4 -9.01 4.54 -1.31
N TYR A 5 -9.76 4.50 -0.23
CA TYR A 5 -10.65 3.37 0.07
C TYR A 5 -12.09 3.84 0.09
N LEU A 6 -12.92 3.22 -0.76
CA LEU A 6 -14.38 3.37 -0.68
C LEU A 6 -14.93 2.60 0.50
N ASN A 7 -14.29 1.49 0.85
CA ASN A 7 -14.64 0.69 2.02
C ASN A 7 -13.38 0.07 2.58
N ARG A 8 -13.13 0.26 3.89
CA ARG A 8 -11.96 -0.28 4.59
C ARG A 8 -12.29 -1.51 5.42
N ASP A 9 -13.51 -2.01 5.35
CA ASP A 9 -13.89 -3.24 6.02
C ASP A 9 -13.01 -4.39 5.51
N LYS A 10 -12.34 -5.08 6.42
CA LYS A 10 -11.42 -6.16 6.08
C LYS A 10 -12.10 -7.35 5.40
N GLU A 11 -13.41 -7.48 5.52
CA GLU A 11 -14.18 -8.51 4.83
C GLU A 11 -14.45 -8.13 3.37
N ARG A 12 -14.46 -6.84 3.06
CA ARG A 12 -14.80 -6.30 1.74
C ARG A 12 -14.09 -4.98 1.51
N THR A 13 -12.76 -5.03 1.43
CA THR A 13 -11.99 -3.82 1.15
C THR A 13 -12.19 -3.41 -0.30
N VAL A 14 -12.51 -2.14 -0.54
CA VAL A 14 -12.65 -1.59 -1.89
C VAL A 14 -11.73 -0.38 -2.03
N ARG A 15 -10.75 -0.50 -2.93
CA ARG A 15 -9.71 0.50 -3.15
C ARG A 15 -9.76 1.05 -4.56
N VAL A 16 -9.59 2.36 -4.71
CA VAL A 16 -9.35 3.02 -5.99
C VAL A 16 -7.90 3.47 -6.04
N ARG A 17 -7.22 3.22 -7.15
CA ARG A 17 -5.83 3.61 -7.32
C ARG A 17 -5.62 4.20 -8.70
N ILE A 18 -4.91 5.34 -8.75
CA ILE A 18 -4.43 5.94 -9.99
C ILE A 18 -2.92 5.81 -10.03
N ALA A 19 -2.41 5.21 -11.10
CA ALA A 19 -1.00 5.05 -11.35
C ALA A 19 -0.70 5.57 -12.76
N GLY A 20 -0.02 6.71 -12.86
CA GLY A 20 0.20 7.39 -14.13
C GLY A 20 -1.12 7.79 -14.78
N SER A 21 -1.38 7.31 -15.98
CA SER A 21 -2.61 7.59 -16.74
C SER A 21 -3.67 6.50 -16.62
N ARG A 22 -3.50 5.56 -15.70
CA ARG A 22 -4.42 4.42 -15.53
C ARG A 22 -5.04 4.42 -14.15
N ALA A 23 -6.29 3.96 -14.06
CA ALA A 23 -7.01 3.82 -12.81
C ALA A 23 -7.49 2.38 -12.64
N TYR A 24 -7.54 1.93 -11.38
CA TYR A 24 -7.90 0.57 -11.02
C TYR A 24 -8.86 0.56 -9.84
N LEU A 25 -9.83 -0.34 -9.90
CA LEU A 25 -10.71 -0.66 -8.77
C LEU A 25 -10.34 -2.05 -8.27
N THR A 26 -10.00 -2.16 -6.99
CA THR A 26 -9.59 -3.42 -6.37
C THR A 26 -10.52 -3.77 -5.23
N ILE A 27 -11.04 -4.99 -5.24
CA ILE A 27 -11.90 -5.53 -4.19
C ILE A 27 -11.18 -6.71 -3.57
N LYS A 28 -11.02 -6.67 -2.24
CA LYS A 28 -10.36 -7.75 -1.49
C LYS A 28 -11.31 -8.28 -0.42
N GLY A 29 -11.41 -9.62 -0.37
CA GLY A 29 -12.17 -10.31 0.65
C GLY A 29 -11.37 -10.53 1.93
N LEU A 30 -11.93 -11.28 2.86
CA LEU A 30 -11.29 -11.62 4.13
C LEU A 30 -10.07 -12.51 3.91
N THR A 31 -8.97 -12.19 4.59
CA THR A 31 -7.78 -13.04 4.58
C THR A 31 -8.06 -14.35 5.31
N GLN A 32 -7.71 -15.46 4.65
CA GLN A 32 -7.79 -16.80 5.23
C GLN A 32 -6.40 -17.43 5.14
N GLY A 33 -5.72 -17.55 6.28
CA GLY A 33 -4.31 -17.94 6.30
C GLY A 33 -3.47 -16.87 5.61
N VAL A 34 -2.75 -17.25 4.53
CA VAL A 34 -1.95 -16.33 3.72
C VAL A 34 -2.66 -15.90 2.44
N SER A 35 -3.87 -16.42 2.22
CA SER A 35 -4.65 -16.16 1.01
C SER A 35 -5.73 -15.13 1.26
N ARG A 36 -5.98 -14.30 0.25
CA ARG A 36 -7.04 -13.32 0.27
C ARG A 36 -7.64 -13.21 -1.13
N PRO A 37 -8.96 -13.38 -1.30
CA PRO A 37 -9.59 -13.15 -2.59
C PRO A 37 -9.33 -11.72 -3.04
N GLU A 38 -8.91 -11.54 -4.29
CA GLU A 38 -8.61 -10.23 -4.84
C GLU A 38 -9.14 -10.14 -6.28
N PHE A 39 -9.85 -9.07 -6.56
CA PHE A 39 -10.39 -8.76 -7.87
C PHE A 39 -9.96 -7.35 -8.25
N GLU A 40 -9.24 -7.21 -9.37
CA GLU A 40 -8.77 -5.92 -9.83
C GLU A 40 -9.23 -5.67 -11.26
N TYR A 41 -9.80 -4.49 -11.47
CA TYR A 41 -10.32 -4.07 -12.78
C TYR A 41 -9.74 -2.72 -13.15
N GLU A 42 -9.24 -2.59 -14.37
CA GLU A 42 -8.91 -1.28 -14.89
C GLU A 42 -10.20 -0.54 -15.21
N ILE A 43 -10.30 0.72 -14.80
CA ILE A 43 -11.46 1.59 -15.03
C ILE A 43 -11.01 2.85 -15.77
N PRO A 44 -11.94 3.57 -16.41
CA PRO A 44 -11.59 4.84 -17.04
C PRO A 44 -10.97 5.82 -16.03
N LEU A 45 -9.95 6.55 -16.47
CA LEU A 45 -9.23 7.46 -15.59
C LEU A 45 -10.15 8.48 -14.90
N HIS A 46 -11.09 9.07 -15.65
CA HIS A 46 -12.00 10.06 -15.07
C HIS A 46 -12.94 9.44 -14.03
N ASP A 47 -13.30 8.16 -14.18
CA ASP A 47 -14.06 7.44 -13.14
C ASP A 47 -13.22 7.27 -11.88
N GLY A 48 -11.94 6.92 -12.05
CA GLY A 48 -11.01 6.81 -10.92
C GLY A 48 -10.86 8.12 -10.17
N GLU A 49 -10.73 9.23 -10.87
CA GLU A 49 -10.64 10.55 -10.26
C GLU A 49 -11.92 10.91 -9.49
N ALA A 50 -13.09 10.62 -10.07
CA ALA A 50 -14.37 10.85 -9.41
C ALA A 50 -14.55 9.95 -8.19
N LEU A 51 -14.16 8.68 -8.28
CA LEU A 51 -14.25 7.74 -7.18
C LEU A 51 -13.35 8.12 -6.01
N LEU A 52 -12.16 8.69 -6.28
CA LEU A 52 -11.29 9.18 -5.21
C LEU A 52 -11.96 10.24 -4.34
N THR A 53 -12.86 11.05 -4.91
CA THR A 53 -13.60 12.05 -4.14
C THR A 53 -14.63 11.44 -3.20
N LEU A 54 -15.02 10.19 -3.43
CA LEU A 54 -15.97 9.46 -2.59
C LEU A 54 -15.28 8.62 -1.50
N CYS A 55 -13.96 8.55 -1.53
CA CYS A 55 -13.20 7.78 -0.56
C CYS A 55 -13.17 8.48 0.81
N ASP A 56 -12.99 7.67 1.87
CA ASP A 56 -12.81 8.18 3.23
C ASP A 56 -11.44 8.85 3.36
N GLY A 57 -11.45 10.09 3.86
CA GLY A 57 -10.23 10.85 4.13
C GLY A 57 -9.49 11.29 2.87
N PRO A 58 -8.37 12.00 3.05
CA PRO A 58 -7.54 12.40 1.92
C PRO A 58 -6.87 11.18 1.27
N PRO A 59 -6.69 11.21 -0.07
CA PRO A 59 -6.02 10.11 -0.76
C PRO A 59 -4.59 9.90 -0.24
N LEU A 60 -4.15 8.64 -0.24
CA LEU A 60 -2.77 8.28 0.03
C LEU A 60 -1.96 8.49 -1.24
N GLU A 61 -0.90 9.30 -1.16
CA GLU A 61 -0.01 9.56 -2.29
C GLU A 61 1.37 8.99 -2.02
N LYS A 62 1.94 8.34 -3.02
CA LYS A 62 3.27 7.77 -2.92
C LYS A 62 3.91 7.59 -4.30
N ASN A 63 5.23 7.57 -4.32
CA ASN A 63 6.02 7.14 -5.47
C ASN A 63 6.50 5.71 -5.25
N ARG A 64 6.27 4.83 -6.21
CA ARG A 64 6.73 3.45 -6.14
C ARG A 64 7.89 3.21 -7.09
N TYR A 65 8.93 2.59 -6.55
CA TYR A 65 10.12 2.19 -7.30
C TYR A 65 10.27 0.69 -7.19
N THR A 66 10.66 0.05 -8.28
CA THR A 66 10.94 -1.39 -8.30
C THR A 66 12.44 -1.60 -8.41
N LEU A 67 12.98 -2.44 -7.54
CA LEU A 67 14.42 -2.72 -7.45
C LEU A 67 14.65 -4.22 -7.43
N GLN A 68 15.63 -4.67 -8.22
CA GLN A 68 16.13 -6.05 -8.15
C GLN A 68 17.33 -6.10 -7.21
N HIS A 69 17.31 -7.03 -6.26
CA HIS A 69 18.41 -7.24 -5.33
C HIS A 69 18.54 -8.72 -4.98
N ALA A 70 19.70 -9.30 -5.22
CA ALA A 70 20.01 -10.70 -4.90
C ALA A 70 18.96 -11.68 -5.44
N GLY A 71 18.48 -11.45 -6.67
CA GLY A 71 17.50 -12.31 -7.33
C GLY A 71 16.06 -12.11 -6.89
N ALA A 72 15.81 -11.17 -5.99
CA ALA A 72 14.46 -10.85 -5.51
C ALA A 72 14.01 -9.47 -6.01
N THR A 73 12.70 -9.31 -6.16
CA THR A 73 12.10 -8.03 -6.53
C THR A 73 11.61 -7.31 -5.29
N TRP A 74 12.05 -6.06 -5.13
CA TRP A 74 11.62 -5.19 -4.04
C TRP A 74 10.79 -4.04 -4.61
N GLU A 75 9.68 -3.72 -3.95
CA GLU A 75 8.92 -2.51 -4.21
C GLU A 75 9.20 -1.53 -3.08
N ILE A 76 9.62 -0.31 -3.44
CA ILE A 76 9.95 0.74 -2.48
C ILE A 76 8.96 1.87 -2.66
N ASP A 77 8.19 2.16 -1.61
CA ASP A 77 7.20 3.23 -1.60
C ASP A 77 7.72 4.41 -0.80
N GLU A 78 7.89 5.55 -1.47
CA GLU A 78 8.18 6.83 -0.86
C GLU A 78 6.87 7.59 -0.70
N PHE A 79 6.45 7.80 0.54
CA PHE A 79 5.17 8.43 0.84
C PHE A 79 5.27 9.95 0.79
N LEU A 80 4.17 10.57 0.36
CA LEU A 80 4.04 12.01 0.16
C LEU A 80 2.96 12.58 1.08
N GLY A 81 2.82 13.91 1.09
CA GLY A 81 1.77 14.58 1.86
C GLY A 81 1.91 14.33 3.37
N ALA A 82 0.81 13.94 4.02
CA ALA A 82 0.77 13.69 5.46
C ALA A 82 1.62 12.50 5.90
N ASN A 83 2.06 11.65 4.98
CA ASN A 83 2.93 10.52 5.24
C ASN A 83 4.38 10.77 4.79
N ALA A 84 4.71 12.01 4.43
CA ALA A 84 6.05 12.36 3.98
C ALA A 84 7.12 12.01 5.02
N GLY A 85 8.24 11.52 4.55
CA GLY A 85 9.33 11.03 5.40
C GLY A 85 9.29 9.53 5.65
N LEU A 86 8.19 8.87 5.32
CA LEU A 86 8.04 7.43 5.44
C LEU A 86 8.45 6.75 4.13
N VAL A 87 9.29 5.73 4.22
CA VAL A 87 9.68 4.87 3.10
C VAL A 87 9.49 3.43 3.53
N ILE A 88 8.71 2.67 2.78
CA ILE A 88 8.45 1.25 3.06
C ILE A 88 8.95 0.42 1.88
N ALA A 89 9.70 -0.63 2.19
CA ALA A 89 10.16 -1.60 1.21
C ALA A 89 9.46 -2.94 1.43
N GLU A 90 8.94 -3.51 0.34
CA GLU A 90 8.28 -4.82 0.34
C GLU A 90 9.01 -5.74 -0.63
N ILE A 91 9.19 -7.00 -0.23
CA ILE A 91 9.74 -8.03 -1.10
C ILE A 91 8.61 -8.91 -1.64
N GLU A 92 8.67 -9.21 -2.94
CA GLU A 92 7.78 -10.20 -3.54
C GLU A 92 8.36 -11.59 -3.34
N LEU A 93 7.63 -12.44 -2.62
CA LEU A 93 8.00 -13.82 -2.39
C LEU A 93 7.12 -14.74 -3.23
N THR A 94 7.71 -15.79 -3.81
CA THR A 94 6.96 -16.83 -4.54
C THR A 94 6.35 -17.85 -3.58
N ASP A 95 6.92 -17.96 -2.37
CA ASP A 95 6.46 -18.84 -1.29
C ASP A 95 6.77 -18.12 0.01
N GLU A 96 5.86 -18.15 0.99
CA GLU A 96 6.05 -17.49 2.29
C GLU A 96 7.29 -17.95 3.05
N ARG A 97 7.78 -19.16 2.73
CA ARG A 97 8.99 -19.73 3.32
C ARG A 97 10.25 -19.46 2.52
N GLN A 98 10.16 -18.71 1.41
CA GLN A 98 11.30 -18.38 0.59
C GLN A 98 12.29 -17.55 1.40
N GLY A 99 13.56 -17.95 1.40
CA GLY A 99 14.63 -17.15 1.95
C GLY A 99 14.97 -15.98 1.06
N PHE A 100 15.41 -14.88 1.65
CA PHE A 100 15.87 -13.72 0.90
C PHE A 100 17.01 -13.03 1.62
N GLU A 101 17.86 -12.34 0.85
CA GLU A 101 18.95 -11.54 1.39
C GLU A 101 18.41 -10.15 1.77
N ARG A 102 18.67 -9.72 3.00
CA ARG A 102 18.28 -8.38 3.45
C ARG A 102 19.26 -7.35 2.90
N PRO A 103 18.82 -6.38 2.10
CA PRO A 103 19.68 -5.29 1.66
C PRO A 103 20.19 -4.47 2.84
N SER A 104 21.39 -3.92 2.70
CA SER A 104 22.03 -3.13 3.77
C SER A 104 21.27 -1.84 4.11
N TRP A 105 20.44 -1.35 3.19
CA TRP A 105 19.62 -0.15 3.39
C TRP A 105 18.31 -0.39 4.14
N LEU A 106 17.95 -1.65 4.41
CA LEU A 106 16.78 -1.95 5.25
C LEU A 106 17.04 -1.60 6.70
N SER A 107 16.02 -1.10 7.37
CA SER A 107 16.05 -0.89 8.81
C SER A 107 15.11 -1.89 9.52
N THR A 108 14.03 -1.44 10.11
CA THR A 108 13.16 -2.27 10.95
C THR A 108 12.10 -2.98 10.11
N GLU A 109 11.87 -4.26 10.40
CA GLU A 109 10.73 -4.99 9.83
C GLU A 109 9.44 -4.54 10.52
N VAL A 110 8.44 -4.15 9.69
CA VAL A 110 7.16 -3.62 10.17
C VAL A 110 5.95 -4.41 9.64
N SER A 111 6.19 -5.61 9.11
CA SER A 111 5.15 -6.42 8.44
C SER A 111 3.94 -6.70 9.32
N SER A 112 4.12 -6.80 10.63
CA SER A 112 3.04 -7.06 11.58
C SER A 112 2.54 -5.81 12.31
N ASP A 113 3.09 -4.63 11.98
CA ASP A 113 2.66 -3.38 12.61
C ASP A 113 1.57 -2.72 11.78
N PRO A 114 0.30 -2.70 12.25
CA PRO A 114 -0.81 -2.14 11.48
C PRO A 114 -0.67 -0.66 11.14
N ARG A 115 0.14 0.11 11.89
CA ARG A 115 0.35 1.54 11.62
C ARG A 115 0.88 1.80 10.22
N TYR A 116 1.62 0.85 9.64
CA TYR A 116 2.25 0.96 8.31
C TYR A 116 1.36 0.45 7.19
N PHE A 117 0.18 -0.09 7.48
CA PHE A 117 -0.76 -0.51 6.43
C PHE A 117 -1.30 0.73 5.71
N ASN A 118 -1.45 0.64 4.39
CA ASN A 118 -1.93 1.77 3.59
C ASN A 118 -3.25 2.33 4.09
N SER A 119 -4.21 1.49 4.44
CA SER A 119 -5.50 1.92 4.97
C SER A 119 -5.37 2.64 6.31
N SER A 120 -4.44 2.19 7.16
CA SER A 120 -4.16 2.82 8.45
C SER A 120 -3.46 4.17 8.27
N LEU A 121 -2.60 4.32 7.28
CA LEU A 121 -1.91 5.57 6.98
C LEU A 121 -2.88 6.66 6.48
N ILE A 122 -4.00 6.28 5.90
CA ILE A 122 -5.06 7.24 5.55
C ILE A 122 -5.78 7.72 6.81
N ALA A 123 -6.16 6.80 7.70
CA ALA A 123 -6.88 7.12 8.92
C ALA A 123 -6.01 7.81 9.97
N ALA A 124 -4.76 7.37 10.12
CA ALA A 124 -3.78 7.91 11.06
C ALA A 124 -2.45 8.16 10.34
N PRO A 125 -2.30 9.32 9.68
CA PRO A 125 -1.11 9.62 8.89
C PRO A 125 0.16 9.61 9.72
N TYR A 126 1.26 9.24 9.07
CA TYR A 126 2.59 9.14 9.69
C TYR A 126 2.99 10.42 10.44
N ALA A 127 2.63 11.60 9.92
CA ALA A 127 2.93 12.86 10.58
C ALA A 127 2.35 12.96 12.00
N THR A 128 1.28 12.20 12.30
CA THR A 128 0.61 12.25 13.61
C THR A 128 1.29 11.37 14.66
N TRP A 129 2.14 10.42 14.27
CA TRP A 129 2.76 9.47 15.22
C TRP A 129 4.25 9.20 14.98
N ARG A 130 4.88 9.84 13.97
CA ARG A 130 6.29 9.57 13.60
C ARG A 130 7.30 9.81 14.72
N ASN A 131 6.96 10.63 15.71
CA ASN A 131 7.83 10.96 16.83
C ASN A 131 7.50 10.15 18.09
N THR A 132 6.53 9.24 18.02
CA THR A 132 6.24 8.36 19.14
C THR A 132 7.19 7.19 19.14
N SER A 133 7.85 6.95 20.29
CA SER A 133 8.73 5.79 20.43
C SER A 133 7.92 4.51 20.33
N PRO A 134 8.43 3.51 19.62
CA PRO A 134 7.81 2.19 19.63
C PRO A 134 7.92 1.53 21.01
#